data_8c366199f43f4c3bc4b0141cd99984df
#
_entry.id   8c366199f43f4c3bc4b0141cd99984df
#
_cell.length_a   1.000
_cell.length_b   1.000
_cell.length_c   1.000
_cell.angle_alpha   90.00
_cell.angle_beta   90.00
_cell.angle_gamma   90.00
#
_symmetry.space_group_name_H-M   'P 1'
#
loop_
_entity.id
_entity.type
_entity.pdbx_description
1 polymer ?
#
loop_
_entity_poly.entity_id
_entity_poly.type
_entity_poly.pdbx_seq_one_letter_code
_entity_poly.pdbx_strand_id
1 'polypeptide(L)'
;TPRLSGIKVMVIDDSNTIRRSAEIFLLQAGCTVILAEDGFAALSMISDHQPDIIFCDIIMPRLDGYQTCALIKKNAHFSATPVVMLSSKDGLFDRARGRMVGSDEYLTKPFTRESLLRTVGEHTAPRLAGATQGHADYSAGGSSPGLAGA
;
A
#
# COMPACT_ATOMS: atom_id res chain seq x y z
N THR A 1 0.40 -10.10 -17.36
CA THR A 1 -0.06 -9.16 -16.36
C THR A 1 -0.48 -9.92 -15.11
N PRO A 2 0.04 -9.56 -13.94
CA PRO A 2 -0.32 -10.28 -12.73
C PRO A 2 -1.80 -10.09 -12.39
N ARG A 3 -2.38 -11.15 -11.86
CA ARG A 3 -3.75 -11.11 -11.34
C ARG A 3 -3.65 -10.92 -9.84
N LEU A 4 -4.29 -9.87 -9.38
CA LEU A 4 -4.25 -9.49 -7.97
C LEU A 4 -5.66 -9.52 -7.36
N SER A 5 -6.41 -10.53 -7.75
CA SER A 5 -7.81 -10.66 -7.36
C SER A 5 -7.97 -10.68 -5.85
N GLY A 6 -8.88 -9.87 -5.37
CA GLY A 6 -9.19 -9.81 -3.94
C GLY A 6 -8.24 -8.99 -3.11
N ILE A 7 -7.16 -8.49 -3.68
CA ILE A 7 -6.25 -7.59 -2.97
C ILE A 7 -6.93 -6.23 -2.82
N LYS A 8 -6.99 -5.72 -1.60
CA LYS A 8 -7.58 -4.41 -1.32
C LYS A 8 -6.46 -3.37 -1.26
N VAL A 9 -6.54 -2.39 -2.13
CA VAL A 9 -5.51 -1.35 -2.26
C VAL A 9 -6.11 0.01 -1.94
N MET A 10 -5.52 0.71 -0.98
CA MET A 10 -5.91 2.08 -0.68
C MET A 10 -4.92 3.02 -1.37
N VAL A 11 -5.43 4.04 -2.04
CA VAL A 11 -4.61 5.06 -2.71
C VAL A 11 -4.96 6.42 -2.13
N ILE A 12 -3.99 7.06 -1.49
CA ILE A 12 -4.15 8.36 -0.84
C ILE A 12 -3.34 9.38 -1.64
N ASP A 13 -4.02 10.27 -2.33
CA ASP A 13 -3.35 11.30 -3.14
C ASP A 13 -4.34 12.43 -3.37
N ASP A 14 -3.89 13.68 -3.25
CA ASP A 14 -4.77 14.82 -3.46
C ASP A 14 -5.00 15.13 -4.94
N SER A 15 -4.25 14.48 -5.83
CA SER A 15 -4.43 14.63 -7.27
C SER A 15 -5.51 13.68 -7.79
N ASN A 16 -6.55 14.26 -8.35
CA ASN A 16 -7.63 13.49 -8.97
C ASN A 16 -7.10 12.62 -10.12
N THR A 17 -6.16 13.17 -10.89
CA THR A 17 -5.56 12.43 -12.01
C THR A 17 -4.80 11.21 -11.55
N ILE A 18 -4.01 11.34 -10.49
CA ILE A 18 -3.25 10.21 -9.95
C ILE A 18 -4.18 9.15 -9.39
N ARG A 19 -5.18 9.56 -8.61
CA ARG A 19 -6.14 8.59 -8.07
C ARG A 19 -6.85 7.83 -9.18
N ARG A 20 -7.24 8.55 -10.23
CA ARG A 20 -7.95 7.92 -11.35
C ARG A 20 -7.07 6.93 -12.11
N SER A 21 -5.81 7.31 -12.38
CA SER A 21 -4.87 6.41 -13.05
C SER A 21 -4.66 5.13 -12.25
N ALA A 22 -4.42 5.29 -10.95
CA ALA A 22 -4.22 4.13 -10.07
C ALA A 22 -5.46 3.24 -10.06
N GLU A 23 -6.63 3.84 -9.96
CA GLU A 23 -7.89 3.11 -9.93
C GLU A 23 -8.04 2.24 -11.18
N ILE A 24 -7.81 2.83 -12.35
CA ILE A 24 -7.97 2.12 -13.63
C ILE A 24 -7.02 0.92 -13.67
N PHE A 25 -5.73 1.13 -13.35
CA PHE A 25 -4.75 0.05 -13.40
C PHE A 25 -5.08 -1.07 -12.42
N LEU A 26 -5.46 -0.70 -11.20
CA LEU A 26 -5.73 -1.68 -10.15
C LEU A 26 -7.00 -2.48 -10.41
N LEU A 27 -8.05 -1.83 -10.89
CA LEU A 27 -9.29 -2.53 -11.22
C LEU A 27 -9.06 -3.53 -12.35
N GLN A 28 -8.24 -3.18 -13.34
CA GLN A 28 -7.92 -4.08 -14.43
C GLN A 28 -7.23 -5.35 -13.95
N ALA A 29 -6.50 -5.26 -12.85
CA ALA A 29 -5.80 -6.41 -12.28
C ALA A 29 -6.66 -7.22 -11.31
N GLY A 30 -7.86 -6.78 -11.04
CA GLY A 30 -8.78 -7.49 -10.15
C GLY A 30 -8.78 -7.02 -8.71
N CYS A 31 -8.08 -5.91 -8.41
CA CYS A 31 -8.04 -5.37 -7.07
C CYS A 31 -9.35 -4.69 -6.68
N THR A 32 -9.61 -4.66 -5.38
CA THR A 32 -10.59 -3.75 -4.80
C THR A 32 -9.84 -2.47 -4.47
N VAL A 33 -10.39 -1.32 -4.84
CA VAL A 33 -9.69 -0.04 -4.72
C VAL A 33 -10.44 0.88 -3.77
N ILE A 34 -9.71 1.47 -2.83
CA ILE A 34 -10.23 2.45 -1.88
C ILE A 34 -9.47 3.74 -2.13
N LEU A 35 -10.18 4.83 -2.47
CA LEU A 35 -9.55 6.10 -2.79
C LEU A 35 -9.78 7.10 -1.67
N ALA A 36 -8.73 7.82 -1.30
CA ALA A 36 -8.81 8.90 -0.31
C ALA A 36 -8.08 10.11 -0.85
N GLU A 37 -8.69 11.29 -0.70
CA GLU A 37 -8.11 12.51 -1.27
C GLU A 37 -7.10 13.18 -0.35
N ASP A 38 -7.04 12.80 0.91
CA ASP A 38 -6.06 13.33 1.86
C ASP A 38 -5.90 12.36 3.04
N GLY A 39 -4.97 12.71 3.93
CA GLY A 39 -4.66 11.85 5.07
C GLY A 39 -5.82 11.70 6.04
N PHE A 40 -6.58 12.75 6.24
CA PHE A 40 -7.73 12.68 7.16
C PHE A 40 -8.82 11.76 6.63
N ALA A 41 -9.11 11.85 5.33
CA ALA A 41 -10.07 10.95 4.70
C ALA A 41 -9.62 9.50 4.84
N ALA A 42 -8.32 9.26 4.58
CA ALA A 42 -7.76 7.92 4.68
C ALA A 42 -7.93 7.34 6.10
N LEU A 43 -7.58 8.13 7.10
CA LEU A 43 -7.67 7.67 8.49
C LEU A 43 -9.10 7.37 8.90
N SER A 44 -10.06 8.11 8.37
CA SER A 44 -11.47 7.87 8.70
C SER A 44 -12.03 6.61 8.03
N MET A 45 -11.41 6.17 6.93
CA MET A 45 -11.90 5.04 6.13
C MET A 45 -11.18 3.73 6.39
N ILE A 46 -9.97 3.80 6.92
CA ILE A 46 -9.08 2.64 6.94
C ILE A 46 -9.63 1.46 7.75
N SER A 47 -10.27 1.73 8.87
CA SER A 47 -10.80 0.66 9.73
C SER A 47 -11.94 -0.10 9.08
N ASP A 48 -12.77 0.59 8.31
CA ASP A 48 -13.90 -0.03 7.65
C ASP A 48 -13.47 -0.87 6.46
N HIS A 49 -12.39 -0.50 5.79
CA HIS A 49 -11.99 -1.13 4.54
C HIS A 49 -10.89 -2.16 4.68
N GLN A 50 -10.06 -2.06 5.72
CA GLN A 50 -9.00 -3.04 5.98
C GLN A 50 -8.13 -3.31 4.74
N PRO A 51 -7.42 -2.29 4.22
CA PRO A 51 -6.61 -2.50 3.00
C PRO A 51 -5.44 -3.43 3.26
N ASP A 52 -5.02 -4.13 2.21
CA ASP A 52 -3.86 -5.03 2.25
C ASP A 52 -2.57 -4.29 1.96
N ILE A 53 -2.65 -3.17 1.25
CA ILE A 53 -1.51 -2.32 0.92
C ILE A 53 -2.02 -0.90 0.72
N ILE A 54 -1.19 0.08 1.06
CA ILE A 54 -1.55 1.50 1.00
C ILE A 54 -0.50 2.26 0.21
N PHE A 55 -0.95 3.06 -0.77
CA PHE A 55 -0.11 4.02 -1.47
C PHE A 55 -0.45 5.41 -0.95
N CYS A 56 0.55 6.19 -0.58
CA CYS A 56 0.32 7.48 0.07
C CYS A 56 1.21 8.56 -0.51
N ASP A 57 0.59 9.59 -1.08
CA ASP A 57 1.29 10.77 -1.58
C ASP A 57 2.03 11.45 -0.43
N ILE A 58 3.24 11.93 -0.71
CA ILE A 58 4.06 12.60 0.30
C ILE A 58 3.57 14.02 0.56
N ILE A 59 3.29 14.77 -0.51
CA ILE A 59 2.94 16.18 -0.39
C ILE A 59 1.43 16.36 -0.48
N MET A 60 0.82 16.58 0.68
CA MET A 60 -0.61 16.82 0.78
C MET A 60 -0.84 17.94 1.79
N PRO A 61 -1.93 18.73 1.62
CA PRO A 61 -2.20 19.82 2.56
C PRO A 61 -2.57 19.30 3.95
N ARG A 62 -2.19 20.05 4.95
CA ARG A 62 -2.53 19.82 6.36
C ARG A 62 -1.83 18.62 6.97
N LEU A 63 -1.99 17.44 6.42
CA LEU A 63 -1.38 16.21 6.90
C LEU A 63 -0.60 15.61 5.75
N ASP A 64 0.73 15.67 5.80
CA ASP A 64 1.53 15.14 4.70
C ASP A 64 1.61 13.61 4.75
N GLY A 65 2.27 13.03 3.75
CA GLY A 65 2.34 11.57 3.65
C GLY A 65 3.14 10.92 4.78
N TYR A 66 4.18 11.56 5.25
CA TYR A 66 4.96 11.02 6.36
C TYR A 66 4.12 10.97 7.64
N GLN A 67 3.41 12.05 7.91
CA GLN A 67 2.52 12.12 9.07
C GLN A 67 1.39 11.10 8.96
N THR A 68 0.79 10.98 7.79
CA THR A 68 -0.27 10.00 7.54
C THR A 68 0.23 8.58 7.77
N CYS A 69 1.40 8.25 7.22
CA CYS A 69 2.00 6.93 7.38
C CYS A 69 2.28 6.64 8.86
N ALA A 70 2.83 7.60 9.58
CA ALA A 70 3.14 7.42 11.00
C ALA A 70 1.87 7.10 11.80
N LEU A 71 0.78 7.80 11.50
CA LEU A 71 -0.49 7.57 12.19
C LEU A 71 -1.09 6.21 11.85
N ILE A 72 -1.00 5.80 10.59
CA ILE A 72 -1.46 4.47 10.19
C ILE A 72 -0.67 3.39 10.93
N LYS A 73 0.64 3.51 10.95
CA LYS A 73 1.52 2.48 11.54
C LYS A 73 1.39 2.41 13.07
N LYS A 74 0.93 3.47 13.72
CA LYS A 74 0.68 3.46 15.15
C LYS A 74 -0.50 2.57 15.53
N ASN A 75 -1.43 2.36 14.62
CA ASN A 75 -2.57 1.50 14.88
C ASN A 75 -2.12 0.05 14.79
N ALA A 76 -2.30 -0.73 15.86
CA ALA A 76 -1.86 -2.12 15.90
C ALA A 76 -2.43 -2.96 14.76
N HIS A 77 -3.64 -2.65 14.30
CA HIS A 77 -4.27 -3.38 13.20
C HIS A 77 -3.56 -3.15 11.87
N PHE A 78 -2.84 -2.03 11.72
CA PHE A 78 -2.23 -1.66 10.45
C PHE A 78 -0.73 -1.52 10.53
N SER A 79 -0.12 -1.87 11.68
CA SER A 79 1.33 -1.73 11.84
C SER A 79 2.13 -2.58 10.86
N ALA A 80 1.57 -3.70 10.43
CA ALA A 80 2.20 -4.60 9.46
C ALA A 80 1.75 -4.36 8.02
N THR A 81 0.76 -3.49 7.81
CA THR A 81 0.25 -3.21 6.47
C THR A 81 1.29 -2.43 5.67
N PRO A 82 1.68 -2.89 4.49
CA PRO A 82 2.67 -2.17 3.68
C PRO A 82 2.16 -0.78 3.29
N VAL A 83 3.02 0.22 3.47
CA VAL A 83 2.75 1.59 3.03
C VAL A 83 3.84 1.99 2.04
N VAL A 84 3.44 2.28 0.82
CA VAL A 84 4.33 2.70 -0.27
C VAL A 84 4.11 4.19 -0.49
N MET A 85 5.18 4.99 -0.35
CA MET A 85 5.07 6.43 -0.52
C MET A 85 5.10 6.78 -2.01
N LEU A 86 4.23 7.69 -2.42
CA LEU A 86 4.20 8.17 -3.80
C LEU A 86 4.96 9.49 -3.86
N SER A 87 6.10 9.48 -4.57
CA SER A 87 6.99 10.63 -4.67
C SER A 87 6.95 11.20 -6.07
N SER A 88 6.81 12.53 -6.21
CA SER A 88 6.87 13.12 -7.53
C SER A 88 8.27 12.97 -8.10
N LYS A 89 8.38 13.03 -9.44
CA LYS A 89 9.64 12.88 -10.14
C LYS A 89 10.68 13.91 -9.66
N ASP A 90 10.21 15.12 -9.40
CA ASP A 90 11.07 16.19 -8.94
C ASP A 90 11.05 16.32 -7.41
N GLY A 91 10.31 15.46 -6.76
CA GLY A 91 10.20 15.49 -5.31
C GLY A 91 11.38 14.83 -4.67
N LEU A 92 11.65 15.24 -3.44
CA LEU A 92 12.76 14.70 -2.68
C LEU A 92 12.20 13.76 -1.61
N PHE A 93 12.09 12.50 -1.98
CA PHE A 93 11.72 11.50 -0.98
C PHE A 93 12.88 11.35 0.00
N ASP A 94 12.59 11.61 1.26
CA ASP A 94 13.58 11.44 2.32
C ASP A 94 13.50 10.01 2.84
N ARG A 95 14.48 9.19 2.45
CA ARG A 95 14.49 7.77 2.82
C ARG A 95 14.59 7.56 4.32
N ALA A 96 15.37 8.38 4.98
CA ALA A 96 15.52 8.28 6.43
C ALA A 96 14.20 8.58 7.12
N ARG A 97 13.53 9.64 6.68
CA ARG A 97 12.25 10.02 7.25
C ARG A 97 11.19 8.94 6.95
N GLY A 98 11.23 8.38 5.72
CA GLY A 98 10.35 7.28 5.36
C GLY A 98 10.51 6.10 6.29
N ARG A 99 11.74 5.72 6.59
CA ARG A 99 12.00 4.61 7.52
C ARG A 99 11.51 4.94 8.92
N MET A 100 11.71 6.17 9.37
CA MET A 100 11.27 6.58 10.71
C MET A 100 9.77 6.46 10.91
N VAL A 101 8.98 6.72 9.87
CA VAL A 101 7.53 6.60 9.96
C VAL A 101 7.04 5.20 9.62
N GLY A 102 7.93 4.30 9.24
CA GLY A 102 7.58 2.91 8.99
C GLY A 102 7.13 2.60 7.57
N SER A 103 7.38 3.49 6.60
CA SER A 103 7.03 3.18 5.21
C SER A 103 7.94 2.07 4.69
N ASP A 104 7.40 1.27 3.78
CA ASP A 104 8.07 0.07 3.29
C ASP A 104 8.81 0.28 1.98
N GLU A 105 8.37 1.26 1.19
CA GLU A 105 8.94 1.53 -0.11
C GLU A 105 8.45 2.88 -0.62
N TYR A 106 9.02 3.35 -1.73
CA TYR A 106 8.47 4.50 -2.44
C TYR A 106 8.35 4.18 -3.93
N LEU A 107 7.44 4.86 -4.60
CA LEU A 107 7.18 4.71 -6.03
C LEU A 107 7.10 6.11 -6.62
N THR A 108 7.79 6.35 -7.74
CA THR A 108 7.83 7.67 -8.36
C THR A 108 6.58 7.91 -9.20
N LYS A 109 6.04 9.13 -9.12
CA LYS A 109 4.94 9.58 -9.97
C LYS A 109 5.50 10.38 -11.14
N PRO A 110 4.95 10.25 -12.33
CA PRO A 110 3.90 9.30 -12.72
C PRO A 110 4.43 7.88 -12.76
N PHE A 111 3.63 6.96 -12.30
CA PHE A 111 3.98 5.54 -12.37
C PHE A 111 3.37 4.91 -13.61
N THR A 112 3.95 3.80 -14.05
CA THR A 112 3.36 3.01 -15.11
C THR A 112 2.43 1.97 -14.49
N ARG A 113 1.55 1.40 -15.31
CA ARG A 113 0.73 0.28 -14.89
C ARG A 113 1.60 -0.85 -14.36
N GLU A 114 2.68 -1.18 -15.09
CA GLU A 114 3.56 -2.27 -14.71
C GLU A 114 4.25 -2.02 -13.37
N SER A 115 4.74 -0.81 -13.15
CA SER A 115 5.44 -0.51 -11.89
C SER A 115 4.48 -0.54 -10.71
N LEU A 116 3.26 -0.04 -10.89
CA LEU A 116 2.27 -0.05 -9.82
C LEU A 116 1.87 -1.48 -9.46
N LEU A 117 1.53 -2.30 -10.48
CA LEU A 117 1.08 -3.67 -10.23
C LEU A 117 2.20 -4.54 -9.68
N ARG A 118 3.44 -4.34 -10.13
CA ARG A 118 4.58 -5.07 -9.58
C ARG A 118 4.76 -4.76 -8.11
N THR A 119 4.65 -3.49 -7.74
CA THR A 119 4.80 -3.09 -6.33
C THR A 119 3.71 -3.72 -5.47
N VAL A 120 2.48 -3.74 -5.94
CA VAL A 120 1.40 -4.41 -5.22
C VAL A 120 1.73 -5.89 -5.03
N GLY A 121 2.15 -6.56 -6.11
CA GLY A 121 2.47 -7.99 -6.05
C GLY A 121 3.59 -8.30 -5.08
N GLU A 122 4.65 -7.49 -5.10
CA GLU A 122 5.81 -7.71 -4.23
C GLU A 122 5.45 -7.61 -2.75
N HIS A 123 4.58 -6.68 -2.40
CA HIS A 123 4.23 -6.46 -1.00
C HIS A 123 3.07 -7.31 -0.50
N THR A 124 2.39 -8.00 -1.41
CA THR A 124 1.28 -8.88 -1.03
C THR A 124 1.56 -10.35 -1.38
N ALA A 125 2.79 -10.67 -1.81
CA ALA A 125 3.15 -12.02 -2.18
C ALA A 125 2.90 -13.06 -1.08
N PRO A 126 3.22 -12.78 0.19
CA PRO A 126 2.95 -13.77 1.24
C PRO A 126 1.46 -14.11 1.35
N ARG A 127 0.57 -13.11 1.19
CA ARG A 127 -0.86 -13.34 1.21
C ARG A 127 -1.30 -14.18 0.03
N LEU A 128 -0.79 -13.84 -1.17
CA LEU A 128 -1.11 -14.60 -2.38
C LEU A 128 -0.63 -16.03 -2.30
N ALA A 129 0.58 -16.25 -1.79
CA ALA A 129 1.14 -17.58 -1.62
C ALA A 129 0.30 -18.41 -0.66
N GLY A 130 -0.11 -17.83 0.46
CA GLY A 130 -0.95 -18.49 1.42
C GLY A 130 -2.30 -18.88 0.84
N ALA A 131 -2.90 -17.98 0.08
CA ALA A 131 -4.17 -18.25 -0.57
C ALA A 131 -4.05 -19.33 -1.63
N THR A 132 -2.95 -19.34 -2.36
CA THR A 132 -2.71 -20.32 -3.41
C THR A 132 -2.48 -21.70 -2.84
N GLN A 133 -1.73 -21.81 -1.77
CA GLN A 133 -1.44 -23.10 -1.13
C GLN A 133 -2.67 -23.68 -0.48
N GLY A 134 -3.63 -22.83 -0.26
CA GLY A 134 -4.84 -23.34 0.27
C GLY A 134 -4.61 -24.03 1.53
N HIS A 135 -4.12 -24.27 1.87
CA HIS A 135 -3.85 -24.90 2.72
C HIS A 135 -2.87 -25.49 3.03
N ALA A 136 -2.49 -25.46 2.95
CA ALA A 136 -1.54 -26.22 3.18
C ALA A 136 -0.57 -25.81 3.99
N ASP A 137 -0.18 -25.87 4.48
CA ASP A 137 0.78 -25.74 5.09
C ASP A 137 1.51 -24.75 5.20
N TYR A 138 1.73 -24.28 5.61
CA TYR A 138 2.47 -23.44 5.65
C TYR A 138 3.32 -23.43 6.63
N SER A 139 3.77 -24.01 6.89
CA SER A 139 4.56 -24.14 7.70
C SER A 139 5.66 -23.83 7.52
N ALA A 140 6.05 -23.93 7.56
CA ALA A 140 7.06 -23.65 7.47
C ALA A 140 7.39 -22.63 7.68
N GLY A 141 7.16 -22.58 8.04
CA GLY A 141 7.56 -21.90 7.94
C GLY A 141 7.63 -21.16 8.34
N GLY A 142 7.48 -20.83 8.64
CA GLY A 142 7.51 -20.29 8.40
C GLY A 142 7.59 -19.64 8.87
N SER A 143 7.49 -19.48 9.09
CA SER A 143 7.45 -19.08 8.98
C SER A 143 7.36 -18.42 9.40
N SER A 144 7.31 -18.29 9.65
CA SER A 144 7.06 -17.93 9.48
C SER A 144 7.00 -17.27 9.97
N PRO A 145 6.97 -17.19 10.25
CA PRO A 145 6.71 -16.75 10.20
C PRO A 145 6.67 -16.15 10.50
N GLY A 146 6.55 -16.01 10.61
CA GLY A 146 6.33 -15.79 10.23
C GLY A 146 6.37 -15.31 10.63
N LEU A 147 6.23 -15.20 10.69
CA LEU A 147 6.06 -15.21 10.48
C LEU A 147 6.05 -14.96 10.78
N ALA A 148 6.02 -15.03 11.02
CA ALA A 148 5.88 -15.11 10.84
C ALA A 148 5.68 -14.78 11.08
N GLY A 149 5.38 -14.74 11.22
CA GLY A 149 5.11 -14.75 10.88
C GLY A 149 5.06 -14.48 11.09
N ALA A 150 4.81 -14.40 11.15
CA ALA A 150 4.71 -14.47 10.84
C ALA A 150 4.65 -14.42 10.96
#